data_56866a7ef1cf642ed32bfe84b99ba2f3
#
_entry.id   56866a7ef1cf642ed32bfe84b99ba2f3
#
_cell.length_a   1.000
_cell.length_b   1.000
_cell.length_c   1.000
_cell.angle_alpha   90.00
_cell.angle_beta   90.00
_cell.angle_gamma   90.00
#
_symmetry.space_group_name_H-M   'P 1'
#
loop_
_entity.id
_entity.type
_entity.pdbx_description
1 polymer ?
#
loop_
_entity_poly.entity_id
_entity_poly.type
_entity_poly.pdbx_seq_one_letter_code
_entity_poly.pdbx_strand_id
1 'polypeptide(L)'
;HRMCISMITHPRSDDDTVAVLKKWTDRIDPETIPVSILSNPTTMGRTDVQKLKDLGADICTVALDAATPELFDRTRGKGVQSPHKWDKYWEVLLDARDIFGPEKFGVHIIAGMGETEHDILRLVQKIVDLGGHNHMFCFFPEEGSLMDHLPATPRDQWRRVQLGRYPIDYCDARNDHMKFDEQGRLVDFGLPSGELDDIINSGLPFRTSG
;
A
#
# COMPACT_ATOMS: atom_id res chain seq x y z
N HIS A 1 -19.31 1.69 5.32
CA HIS A 1 -18.61 0.54 5.94
C HIS A 1 -18.15 -0.40 4.82
N ARG A 2 -17.03 -1.10 5.04
CA ARG A 2 -16.42 -2.03 4.09
C ARG A 2 -15.92 -3.27 4.84
N MET A 3 -16.11 -4.45 4.27
CA MET A 3 -15.45 -5.68 4.72
C MET A 3 -14.03 -5.73 4.12
N CYS A 4 -13.02 -6.07 4.93
CA CYS A 4 -11.67 -6.34 4.43
C CYS A 4 -11.29 -7.78 4.73
N ILE A 5 -10.85 -8.51 3.71
CA ILE A 5 -10.28 -9.86 3.83
C ILE A 5 -8.78 -9.73 3.56
N SER A 6 -7.95 -10.02 4.58
CA SER A 6 -6.50 -9.99 4.45
C SER A 6 -5.96 -11.41 4.32
N MET A 7 -5.19 -11.65 3.28
CA MET A 7 -4.53 -12.95 3.04
C MET A 7 -3.28 -13.08 3.89
N ILE A 8 -3.01 -14.31 4.32
CA ILE A 8 -1.76 -14.69 4.99
C ILE A 8 -0.85 -15.50 4.04
N THR A 9 0.41 -15.67 4.40
CA THR A 9 1.32 -16.55 3.65
C THR A 9 1.07 -18.01 4.02
N HIS A 10 0.26 -18.70 3.23
CA HIS A 10 -0.04 -20.11 3.41
C HIS A 10 -0.45 -20.73 2.06
N PRO A 11 -0.11 -22.02 1.77
CA PRO A 11 -0.48 -22.67 0.51
C PRO A 11 -1.99 -22.73 0.19
N ARG A 12 -2.85 -22.63 1.22
CA ARG A 12 -4.31 -22.59 1.05
C ARG A 12 -4.91 -21.19 1.09
N SER A 13 -4.11 -20.13 1.16
CA SER A 13 -4.66 -18.79 1.37
C SER A 13 -5.57 -18.33 0.25
N ASP A 14 -5.31 -18.73 -0.97
CA ASP A 14 -6.14 -18.39 -2.14
C ASP A 14 -7.51 -19.09 -2.04
N ASP A 15 -7.53 -20.40 -1.78
CA ASP A 15 -8.76 -21.17 -1.61
C ASP A 15 -9.57 -20.72 -0.40
N ASP A 16 -8.91 -20.48 0.73
CA ASP A 16 -9.56 -20.01 1.95
C ASP A 16 -10.15 -18.60 1.77
N THR A 17 -9.45 -17.70 1.07
CA THR A 17 -9.94 -16.35 0.74
C THR A 17 -11.17 -16.42 -0.16
N VAL A 18 -11.12 -17.23 -1.20
CA VAL A 18 -12.27 -17.49 -2.09
C VAL A 18 -13.46 -18.04 -1.31
N ALA A 19 -13.21 -18.99 -0.42
CA ALA A 19 -14.30 -19.60 0.39
C ALA A 19 -14.92 -18.59 1.36
N VAL A 20 -14.11 -17.71 1.98
CA VAL A 20 -14.61 -16.64 2.86
C VAL A 20 -15.39 -15.61 2.06
N LEU A 21 -14.83 -15.13 0.94
CA LEU A 21 -15.50 -14.14 0.08
C LEU A 21 -16.87 -14.67 -0.39
N LYS A 22 -16.91 -15.91 -0.92
CA LYS A 22 -18.15 -16.52 -1.36
C LYS A 22 -19.19 -16.61 -0.22
N LYS A 23 -18.79 -17.07 0.97
CA LYS A 23 -19.71 -17.14 2.12
C LYS A 23 -20.23 -15.78 2.56
N TRP A 24 -19.44 -14.72 2.36
CA TRP A 24 -19.86 -13.35 2.64
C TRP A 24 -20.87 -12.88 1.61
N THR A 25 -20.55 -12.96 0.32
CA THR A 25 -21.40 -12.48 -0.77
C THR A 25 -22.70 -13.29 -0.93
N ASP A 26 -22.72 -14.57 -0.52
CA ASP A 26 -23.94 -15.38 -0.44
C ASP A 26 -24.95 -14.87 0.63
N ARG A 27 -24.51 -14.02 1.57
CA ARG A 27 -25.32 -13.53 2.71
C ARG A 27 -25.52 -12.04 2.73
N ILE A 28 -24.57 -11.30 2.21
CA ILE A 28 -24.53 -9.84 2.28
C ILE A 28 -24.27 -9.33 0.86
N ASP A 29 -25.16 -8.45 0.42
CA ASP A 29 -25.04 -7.80 -0.86
C ASP A 29 -23.76 -6.92 -0.90
N PRO A 30 -22.83 -7.17 -1.82
CA PRO A 30 -21.62 -6.36 -1.98
C PRO A 30 -21.87 -4.89 -2.34
N GLU A 31 -23.05 -4.54 -2.88
CA GLU A 31 -23.46 -3.14 -3.09
C GLU A 31 -23.76 -2.44 -1.77
N THR A 32 -24.25 -3.17 -0.77
CA THR A 32 -24.53 -2.65 0.57
C THR A 32 -23.28 -2.57 1.44
N ILE A 33 -22.46 -3.63 1.46
CA ILE A 33 -21.17 -3.67 2.17
C ILE A 33 -20.10 -4.21 1.22
N PRO A 34 -19.38 -3.32 0.52
CA PRO A 34 -18.35 -3.73 -0.42
C PRO A 34 -17.19 -4.45 0.27
N VAL A 35 -16.54 -5.35 -0.47
CA VAL A 35 -15.43 -6.17 0.02
C VAL A 35 -14.12 -5.75 -0.61
N SER A 36 -13.12 -5.46 0.22
CA SER A 36 -11.72 -5.30 -0.20
C SER A 36 -10.93 -6.57 0.08
N ILE A 37 -10.07 -6.94 -0.84
CA ILE A 37 -9.08 -8.00 -0.65
C ILE A 37 -7.70 -7.35 -0.49
N LEU A 38 -7.03 -7.63 0.62
CA LEU A 38 -5.59 -7.38 0.75
C LEU A 38 -4.87 -8.68 0.41
N SER A 39 -4.33 -8.73 -0.80
CA SER A 39 -3.75 -9.93 -1.37
C SER A 39 -2.30 -10.14 -0.96
N ASN A 40 -1.92 -11.42 -0.86
CA ASN A 40 -0.55 -11.89 -0.80
C ASN A 40 -0.22 -12.62 -2.12
N PRO A 41 0.43 -11.96 -3.09
CA PRO A 41 0.54 -12.41 -4.47
C PRO A 41 1.36 -13.68 -4.72
N THR A 42 2.05 -14.21 -3.73
CA THR A 42 3.07 -15.27 -3.91
C THR A 42 2.55 -16.50 -4.66
N THR A 43 1.31 -16.90 -4.42
CA THR A 43 0.68 -18.06 -5.07
C THR A 43 -0.34 -17.66 -6.13
N MET A 44 -0.72 -16.39 -6.21
CA MET A 44 -1.77 -15.88 -7.09
C MET A 44 -1.30 -15.68 -8.53
N GLY A 45 -2.22 -15.85 -9.48
CA GLY A 45 -2.08 -15.43 -10.86
C GLY A 45 -3.28 -14.60 -11.32
N ARG A 46 -3.26 -14.18 -12.58
CA ARG A 46 -4.34 -13.38 -13.18
C ARG A 46 -5.73 -14.01 -13.03
N THR A 47 -5.80 -15.34 -13.15
CA THR A 47 -7.06 -16.10 -13.01
C THR A 47 -7.62 -16.03 -11.60
N ASP A 48 -6.74 -15.99 -10.58
CA ASP A 48 -7.16 -15.88 -9.19
C ASP A 48 -7.70 -14.48 -8.90
N VAL A 49 -7.03 -13.45 -9.41
CA VAL A 49 -7.48 -12.05 -9.33
C VAL A 49 -8.85 -11.89 -10.02
N GLN A 50 -9.04 -12.47 -11.21
CA GLN A 50 -10.33 -12.45 -11.91
C GLN A 50 -11.42 -13.15 -11.09
N LYS A 51 -11.13 -14.31 -10.51
CA LYS A 51 -12.06 -15.06 -9.67
C LYS A 51 -12.52 -14.26 -8.46
N LEU A 52 -11.64 -13.49 -7.82
CA LEU A 52 -12.02 -12.59 -6.72
C LEU A 52 -13.01 -11.51 -7.19
N LYS A 53 -12.76 -10.92 -8.37
CA LYS A 53 -13.68 -9.94 -8.97
C LYS A 53 -15.04 -10.55 -9.27
N ASP A 54 -15.07 -11.72 -9.91
CA ASP A 54 -16.30 -12.43 -10.29
C ASP A 54 -17.13 -12.84 -9.08
N LEU A 55 -16.52 -13.07 -7.93
CA LEU A 55 -17.17 -13.36 -6.65
C LEU A 55 -17.64 -12.12 -5.89
N GLY A 56 -17.50 -10.92 -6.46
CA GLY A 56 -18.03 -9.69 -5.88
C GLY A 56 -17.06 -8.89 -5.01
N ALA A 57 -15.74 -9.16 -5.10
CA ALA A 57 -14.75 -8.24 -4.53
C ALA A 57 -14.80 -6.90 -5.27
N ASP A 58 -14.82 -5.79 -4.52
CA ASP A 58 -14.87 -4.44 -5.06
C ASP A 58 -13.47 -3.84 -5.32
N ILE A 59 -12.53 -4.13 -4.43
CA ILE A 59 -11.15 -3.63 -4.50
C ILE A 59 -10.18 -4.79 -4.26
N CYS A 60 -9.07 -4.81 -5.01
CA CYS A 60 -7.94 -5.69 -4.76
C CYS A 60 -6.67 -4.87 -4.52
N THR A 61 -6.11 -4.96 -3.32
CA THR A 61 -4.83 -4.33 -2.95
C THR A 61 -3.75 -5.38 -2.74
N VAL A 62 -2.51 -4.96 -2.93
CA VAL A 62 -1.33 -5.80 -2.76
C VAL A 62 -0.57 -5.38 -1.50
N ALA A 63 -0.27 -6.32 -0.62
CA ALA A 63 0.57 -6.10 0.57
C ALA A 63 2.04 -5.97 0.15
N LEU A 64 2.38 -4.90 -0.59
CA LEU A 64 3.74 -4.65 -1.08
C LEU A 64 4.69 -4.31 0.07
N ASP A 65 4.22 -3.50 1.01
CA ASP A 65 4.82 -3.05 2.26
C ASP A 65 6.12 -2.27 2.11
N ALA A 66 7.05 -2.68 1.24
CA ALA A 66 8.34 -2.02 1.02
C ALA A 66 8.30 -1.03 -0.14
N ALA A 67 9.08 0.05 -0.05
CA ALA A 67 9.16 1.09 -1.08
C ALA A 67 10.12 0.75 -2.23
N THR A 68 11.08 -0.17 -2.01
CA THR A 68 12.06 -0.58 -3.02
C THR A 68 12.23 -2.10 -3.08
N PRO A 69 12.72 -2.65 -4.21
CA PRO A 69 12.97 -4.09 -4.33
C PRO A 69 14.03 -4.59 -3.35
N GLU A 70 15.05 -3.77 -3.04
CA GLU A 70 16.10 -4.11 -2.09
C GLU A 70 15.54 -4.23 -0.67
N LEU A 71 14.68 -3.28 -0.28
CA LEU A 71 14.00 -3.34 1.02
C LEU A 71 13.05 -4.54 1.09
N PHE A 72 12.28 -4.77 0.03
CA PHE A 72 11.39 -5.93 -0.07
C PHE A 72 12.16 -7.24 0.11
N ASP A 73 13.27 -7.43 -0.62
CA ASP A 73 14.12 -8.62 -0.51
C ASP A 73 14.65 -8.81 0.93
N ARG A 74 15.01 -7.71 1.60
CA ARG A 74 15.54 -7.73 2.97
C ARG A 74 14.49 -8.06 4.02
N THR A 75 13.25 -7.57 3.85
CA THR A 75 12.20 -7.65 4.89
C THR A 75 11.13 -8.68 4.61
N ARG A 76 10.88 -9.03 3.35
CA ARG A 76 9.85 -9.97 2.90
C ARG A 76 10.34 -11.07 1.98
N GLY A 77 11.46 -10.86 1.28
CA GLY A 77 11.98 -11.78 0.27
C GLY A 77 13.06 -12.72 0.80
N LYS A 78 14.11 -12.90 0.00
CA LYS A 78 15.20 -13.84 0.30
C LYS A 78 16.00 -13.52 1.57
N GLY A 79 16.06 -12.26 1.98
CA GLY A 79 16.75 -11.84 3.20
C GLY A 79 16.17 -12.48 4.46
N VAL A 80 14.90 -12.82 4.45
CA VAL A 80 14.20 -13.54 5.54
C VAL A 80 13.78 -14.97 5.13
N GLN A 81 14.42 -15.53 4.08
CA GLN A 81 14.16 -16.87 3.57
C GLN A 81 12.69 -17.12 3.18
N SER A 82 11.99 -16.07 2.75
CA SER A 82 10.59 -16.13 2.36
C SER A 82 10.44 -16.38 0.84
N PRO A 83 9.34 -16.98 0.39
CA PRO A 83 9.07 -17.23 -1.03
C PRO A 83 8.64 -16.00 -1.81
N HIS A 84 8.44 -14.85 -1.16
CA HIS A 84 7.93 -13.65 -1.79
C HIS A 84 8.95 -13.05 -2.76
N LYS A 85 8.44 -12.54 -3.90
CA LYS A 85 9.25 -11.92 -4.96
C LYS A 85 8.63 -10.57 -5.37
N TRP A 86 9.44 -9.53 -5.42
CA TRP A 86 9.03 -8.20 -5.83
C TRP A 86 8.30 -8.18 -7.17
N ASP A 87 8.89 -8.80 -8.21
CA ASP A 87 8.30 -8.81 -9.55
C ASP A 87 6.93 -9.50 -9.58
N LYS A 88 6.75 -10.56 -8.77
CA LYS A 88 5.47 -11.25 -8.65
C LYS A 88 4.38 -10.37 -8.01
N TYR A 89 4.77 -9.54 -7.06
CA TYR A 89 3.85 -8.58 -6.43
C TYR A 89 3.41 -7.51 -7.42
N TRP A 90 4.34 -7.03 -8.25
CA TRP A 90 4.02 -6.09 -9.33
C TRP A 90 3.17 -6.72 -10.43
N GLU A 91 3.45 -7.95 -10.84
CA GLU A 91 2.63 -8.69 -11.80
C GLU A 91 1.16 -8.72 -11.35
N VAL A 92 0.89 -9.17 -10.11
CA VAL A 92 -0.47 -9.26 -9.56
C VAL A 92 -1.10 -7.87 -9.37
N LEU A 93 -0.33 -6.86 -9.00
CA LEU A 93 -0.81 -5.48 -8.93
C LEU A 93 -1.31 -4.96 -10.29
N LEU A 94 -0.54 -5.22 -11.36
CA LEU A 94 -0.94 -4.84 -12.71
C LEU A 94 -2.13 -5.65 -13.22
N ASP A 95 -2.22 -6.93 -12.87
CA ASP A 95 -3.42 -7.74 -13.12
C ASP A 95 -4.64 -7.17 -12.40
N ALA A 96 -4.49 -6.76 -11.13
CA ALA A 96 -5.56 -6.12 -10.37
C ALA A 96 -5.99 -4.80 -11.01
N ARG A 97 -5.05 -3.96 -11.49
CA ARG A 97 -5.37 -2.75 -12.26
C ARG A 97 -6.24 -3.05 -13.48
N ASP A 98 -5.84 -4.03 -14.27
CA ASP A 98 -6.50 -4.36 -15.54
C ASP A 98 -7.90 -4.97 -15.31
N ILE A 99 -8.07 -5.72 -14.22
CA ILE A 99 -9.30 -6.45 -13.90
C ILE A 99 -10.29 -5.58 -13.11
N PHE A 100 -9.82 -4.87 -12.09
CA PHE A 100 -10.68 -4.07 -11.21
C PHE A 100 -10.92 -2.65 -11.76
N GLY A 101 -9.97 -2.11 -12.52
CA GLY A 101 -10.02 -0.76 -13.09
C GLY A 101 -9.47 0.31 -12.14
N PRO A 102 -9.48 1.58 -12.60
CA PRO A 102 -8.98 2.72 -11.81
C PRO A 102 -9.65 2.81 -10.45
N GLU A 103 -8.89 3.27 -9.45
CA GLU A 103 -9.30 3.45 -8.05
C GLU A 103 -9.77 2.17 -7.32
N LYS A 104 -9.79 1.01 -8.00
CA LYS A 104 -10.20 -0.28 -7.45
C LYS A 104 -9.03 -1.24 -7.21
N PHE A 105 -7.82 -0.74 -7.28
CA PHE A 105 -6.59 -1.47 -6.95
C PHE A 105 -5.61 -0.54 -6.22
N GLY A 106 -4.62 -1.10 -5.56
CA GLY A 106 -3.63 -0.30 -4.85
C GLY A 106 -2.64 -1.13 -4.07
N VAL A 107 -1.87 -0.46 -3.23
CA VAL A 107 -0.83 -1.08 -2.40
C VAL A 107 -0.96 -0.67 -0.94
N HIS A 108 -0.50 -1.57 -0.06
CA HIS A 108 -0.11 -1.20 1.30
C HIS A 108 1.38 -0.90 1.31
N ILE A 109 1.78 0.15 2.02
CA ILE A 109 3.16 0.61 2.22
C ILE A 109 3.40 0.80 3.70
N ILE A 110 4.52 0.31 4.22
CA ILE A 110 4.95 0.54 5.60
C ILE A 110 6.15 1.49 5.55
N ALA A 111 5.98 2.69 6.12
CA ALA A 111 7.03 3.68 6.18
C ALA A 111 7.90 3.51 7.43
N GLY A 112 9.22 3.56 7.28
CA GLY A 112 10.18 3.52 8.38
C GLY A 112 10.90 2.20 8.59
N MET A 113 10.90 1.32 7.57
CA MET A 113 11.65 0.06 7.60
C MET A 113 13.10 0.19 7.11
N GLY A 114 13.54 1.41 6.75
CA GLY A 114 14.91 1.72 6.31
C GLY A 114 15.04 2.26 4.89
N GLU A 115 13.92 2.61 4.27
CA GLU A 115 13.87 3.40 3.02
C GLU A 115 14.01 4.89 3.31
N THR A 116 14.24 5.68 2.25
CA THR A 116 14.19 7.14 2.33
C THR A 116 12.76 7.66 2.12
N GLU A 117 12.49 8.91 2.53
CA GLU A 117 11.22 9.58 2.24
C GLU A 117 11.03 9.75 0.73
N HIS A 118 12.12 9.93 -0.02
CA HIS A 118 12.11 9.97 -1.49
C HIS A 118 11.64 8.64 -2.09
N ASP A 119 12.11 7.51 -1.59
CA ASP A 119 11.70 6.19 -2.09
C ASP A 119 10.19 5.97 -1.90
N ILE A 120 9.66 6.32 -0.73
CA ILE A 120 8.22 6.22 -0.43
C ILE A 120 7.41 7.10 -1.39
N LEU A 121 7.75 8.39 -1.49
CA LEU A 121 6.96 9.33 -2.29
C LEU A 121 7.06 9.03 -3.79
N ARG A 122 8.18 8.48 -4.26
CA ARG A 122 8.32 7.98 -5.61
C ARG A 122 7.46 6.75 -5.89
N LEU A 123 7.32 5.84 -4.92
CA LEU A 123 6.39 4.71 -5.03
C LEU A 123 4.94 5.19 -5.02
N VAL A 124 4.58 6.10 -4.11
CA VAL A 124 3.25 6.73 -4.04
C VAL A 124 2.87 7.32 -5.39
N GLN A 125 3.76 8.15 -5.98
CA GLN A 125 3.53 8.74 -7.30
C GLN A 125 3.32 7.68 -8.38
N LYS A 126 4.15 6.63 -8.40
CA LYS A 126 4.03 5.56 -9.39
C LYS A 126 2.68 4.84 -9.30
N ILE A 127 2.15 4.62 -8.12
CA ILE A 127 0.83 4.00 -7.94
C ILE A 127 -0.29 4.93 -8.40
N VAL A 128 -0.21 6.22 -8.07
CA VAL A 128 -1.19 7.23 -8.53
C VAL A 128 -1.15 7.37 -10.06
N ASP A 129 0.04 7.40 -10.68
CA ASP A 129 0.19 7.45 -12.15
C ASP A 129 -0.41 6.20 -12.85
N LEU A 130 -0.50 5.07 -12.17
CA LEU A 130 -1.18 3.87 -12.65
C LEU A 130 -2.70 3.92 -12.44
N GLY A 131 -3.22 4.92 -11.73
CA GLY A 131 -4.63 5.05 -11.34
C GLY A 131 -5.01 4.25 -10.10
N GLY A 132 -4.03 3.83 -9.29
CA GLY A 132 -4.24 3.10 -8.05
C GLY A 132 -4.22 4.00 -6.81
N HIS A 133 -4.46 3.41 -5.65
CA HIS A 133 -4.44 4.12 -4.37
C HIS A 133 -3.39 3.55 -3.41
N ASN A 134 -2.97 4.37 -2.46
CA ASN A 134 -1.95 4.05 -1.48
C ASN A 134 -2.55 3.97 -0.08
N HIS A 135 -2.39 2.83 0.60
CA HIS A 135 -2.60 2.71 2.04
C HIS A 135 -1.26 2.70 2.74
N MET A 136 -0.99 3.73 3.56
CA MET A 136 0.31 3.90 4.19
C MET A 136 0.22 3.75 5.69
N PHE A 137 1.10 2.92 6.25
CA PHE A 137 1.23 2.61 7.65
C PHE A 137 2.61 3.03 8.17
N CYS A 138 2.68 3.33 9.45
CA CYS A 138 3.92 3.60 10.17
C CYS A 138 4.52 2.28 10.68
N PHE A 139 5.81 2.05 10.46
CA PHE A 139 6.49 0.91 11.04
C PHE A 139 6.47 0.99 12.57
N PHE A 140 6.10 -0.11 13.17
CA PHE A 140 6.16 -0.33 14.60
C PHE A 140 6.89 -1.64 14.89
N PRO A 141 7.98 -1.65 15.70
CA PRO A 141 8.70 -2.87 16.05
C PRO A 141 7.83 -3.74 16.96
N GLU A 142 7.41 -4.89 16.44
CA GLU A 142 6.62 -5.88 17.20
C GLU A 142 7.56 -6.80 17.96
N GLU A 143 7.36 -6.95 19.26
CA GLU A 143 8.18 -7.81 20.11
C GLU A 143 8.19 -9.26 19.63
N GLY A 144 9.37 -9.87 19.52
CA GLY A 144 9.56 -11.23 19.03
C GLY A 144 9.57 -11.35 17.49
N SER A 145 9.40 -10.26 16.74
CA SER A 145 9.60 -10.25 15.30
C SER A 145 11.09 -10.14 14.94
N LEU A 146 11.44 -10.50 13.68
CA LEU A 146 12.82 -10.32 13.18
C LEU A 146 13.28 -8.85 13.13
N MET A 147 12.35 -7.91 13.25
CA MET A 147 12.59 -6.48 13.18
C MET A 147 12.36 -5.75 14.52
N ASP A 148 12.17 -6.47 15.62
CA ASP A 148 11.94 -5.90 16.96
C ASP A 148 13.09 -5.05 17.50
N HIS A 149 14.30 -5.29 16.98
CA HIS A 149 15.51 -4.53 17.29
C HIS A 149 15.62 -3.17 16.58
N LEU A 150 14.76 -2.89 15.60
CA LEU A 150 14.75 -1.62 14.88
C LEU A 150 14.00 -0.56 15.67
N PRO A 151 14.39 0.72 15.55
CA PRO A 151 13.64 1.80 16.17
C PRO A 151 12.28 1.98 15.49
N ALA A 152 11.27 2.39 16.23
CA ALA A 152 10.03 2.88 15.64
C ALA A 152 10.30 4.09 14.73
N THR A 153 9.48 4.27 13.70
CA THR A 153 9.61 5.42 12.78
C THR A 153 9.59 6.74 13.56
N PRO A 154 10.58 7.64 13.37
CA PRO A 154 10.55 8.96 13.97
C PRO A 154 9.27 9.72 13.59
N ARG A 155 8.68 10.38 14.60
CA ARG A 155 7.38 11.06 14.44
C ARG A 155 7.41 12.15 13.37
N ASP A 156 8.50 12.88 13.29
CA ASP A 156 8.71 13.94 12.30
C ASP A 156 8.86 13.38 10.87
N GLN A 157 9.57 12.26 10.69
CA GLN A 157 9.63 11.53 9.42
C GLN A 157 8.24 11.08 8.99
N TRP A 158 7.51 10.43 9.89
CA TRP A 158 6.15 9.99 9.60
C TRP A 158 5.24 11.13 9.15
N ARG A 159 5.30 12.27 9.85
CA ARG A 159 4.49 13.45 9.50
C ARG A 159 4.88 14.06 8.15
N ARG A 160 6.18 14.13 7.82
CA ARG A 160 6.61 14.62 6.51
C ARG A 160 6.13 13.70 5.38
N VAL A 161 6.24 12.39 5.55
CA VAL A 161 5.77 11.42 4.54
C VAL A 161 4.24 11.50 4.36
N GLN A 162 3.47 11.59 5.45
CA GLN A 162 2.02 11.81 5.37
C GLN A 162 1.68 13.10 4.60
N LEU A 163 2.37 14.19 4.93
CA LEU A 163 2.15 15.49 4.31
C LEU A 163 2.60 15.50 2.84
N GLY A 164 3.72 14.84 2.49
CA GLY A 164 4.19 14.71 1.11
C GLY A 164 3.28 13.82 0.25
N ARG A 165 2.73 12.75 0.83
CA ARG A 165 1.79 11.86 0.13
C ARG A 165 0.47 12.54 -0.23
N TYR A 166 -0.10 13.31 0.70
CA TYR A 166 -1.45 13.86 0.56
C TYR A 166 -1.65 14.67 -0.73
N PRO A 167 -0.78 15.63 -1.08
CA PRO A 167 -0.95 16.38 -2.31
C PRO A 167 -0.76 15.52 -3.57
N ILE A 168 0.03 14.45 -3.53
CA ILE A 168 0.13 13.50 -4.64
C ILE A 168 -1.19 12.73 -4.81
N ASP A 169 -1.78 12.24 -3.71
CA ASP A 169 -3.01 11.45 -3.76
C ASP A 169 -4.26 12.29 -4.10
N TYR A 170 -4.30 13.60 -3.72
CA TYR A 170 -5.55 14.37 -3.70
C TYR A 170 -5.50 15.76 -4.33
N CYS A 171 -4.33 16.27 -4.70
CA CYS A 171 -4.17 17.64 -5.21
C CYS A 171 -3.38 17.72 -6.52
N ASP A 172 -3.27 16.62 -7.26
CA ASP A 172 -2.53 16.52 -8.54
C ASP A 172 -1.06 16.99 -8.44
N ALA A 173 -0.49 17.05 -7.23
CA ALA A 173 0.92 17.39 -7.06
C ALA A 173 1.81 16.24 -7.53
N ARG A 174 3.05 16.60 -7.88
CA ARG A 174 3.99 15.62 -8.40
C ARG A 174 5.26 15.57 -7.55
N ASN A 175 5.75 14.35 -7.28
CA ASN A 175 6.95 14.17 -6.49
C ASN A 175 8.22 14.69 -7.17
N ASP A 176 8.23 14.85 -8.49
CA ASP A 176 9.34 15.44 -9.25
C ASP A 176 9.48 16.98 -9.06
N HIS A 177 8.46 17.64 -8.51
CA HIS A 177 8.53 19.04 -8.05
C HIS A 177 9.02 19.17 -6.60
N MET A 178 9.06 18.08 -5.85
CA MET A 178 9.54 18.06 -4.47
C MET A 178 11.08 18.06 -4.44
N LYS A 179 11.68 18.58 -3.33
CA LYS A 179 13.13 18.53 -3.14
C LYS A 179 13.47 17.67 -1.94
N PHE A 180 14.53 16.92 -2.12
CA PHE A 180 15.08 16.02 -1.10
C PHE A 180 16.52 16.39 -0.81
N ASP A 181 16.95 16.21 0.43
CA ASP A 181 18.35 16.35 0.79
C ASP A 181 19.19 15.12 0.36
N GLU A 182 20.49 15.15 0.65
CA GLU A 182 21.43 14.07 0.31
C GLU A 182 21.06 12.73 0.99
N GLN A 183 20.29 12.75 2.05
CA GLN A 183 19.80 11.58 2.78
C GLN A 183 18.42 11.11 2.28
N GLY A 184 17.86 11.77 1.26
CA GLY A 184 16.54 11.49 0.72
C GLY A 184 15.37 11.92 1.61
N ARG A 185 15.63 12.84 2.55
CA ARG A 185 14.60 13.45 3.39
C ARG A 185 13.92 14.58 2.62
N LEU A 186 12.60 14.66 2.70
CA LEU A 186 11.81 15.72 2.07
C LEU A 186 12.07 17.07 2.75
N VAL A 187 12.53 18.06 1.97
CA VAL A 187 12.85 19.42 2.45
C VAL A 187 12.00 20.52 1.78
N ASP A 188 11.40 20.23 0.64
CA ASP A 188 10.49 21.14 -0.07
C ASP A 188 9.37 20.33 -0.71
N PHE A 189 8.12 20.65 -0.41
CA PHE A 189 6.93 19.93 -0.87
C PHE A 189 6.53 20.27 -2.31
N GLY A 190 7.22 21.21 -2.97
CA GLY A 190 6.90 21.63 -4.32
C GLY A 190 5.58 22.39 -4.45
N LEU A 191 5.05 22.91 -3.35
CA LEU A 191 3.79 23.65 -3.28
C LEU A 191 4.00 25.10 -2.88
N PRO A 192 3.14 26.04 -3.30
CA PRO A 192 3.09 27.39 -2.74
C PRO A 192 2.89 27.34 -1.22
N SER A 193 3.56 28.22 -0.46
CA SER A 193 3.50 28.22 1.01
C SER A 193 2.08 28.32 1.57
N GLY A 194 1.23 29.15 0.98
CA GLY A 194 -0.16 29.27 1.40
C GLY A 194 -0.98 27.99 1.21
N GLU A 195 -0.78 27.26 0.12
CA GLU A 195 -1.44 25.99 -0.14
C GLU A 195 -0.97 24.90 0.82
N LEU A 196 0.33 24.84 1.10
CA LEU A 196 0.89 23.91 2.10
C LEU A 196 0.31 24.17 3.49
N ASP A 197 0.19 25.44 3.90
CA ASP A 197 -0.39 25.83 5.18
C ASP A 197 -1.87 25.43 5.27
N ASP A 198 -2.64 25.60 4.20
CA ASP A 198 -4.04 25.18 4.15
C ASP A 198 -4.18 23.66 4.28
N ILE A 199 -3.34 22.89 3.60
CA ILE A 199 -3.29 21.43 3.70
C ILE A 199 -2.95 21.00 5.14
N ILE A 200 -1.94 21.60 5.76
CA ILE A 200 -1.55 21.31 7.17
C ILE A 200 -2.71 21.63 8.12
N ASN A 201 -3.31 22.81 7.99
CA ASN A 201 -4.38 23.26 8.86
C ASN A 201 -5.67 22.45 8.71
N SER A 202 -5.90 21.82 7.55
CA SER A 202 -7.05 20.93 7.34
C SER A 202 -6.99 19.67 8.22
N GLY A 203 -5.79 19.25 8.63
CA GLY A 203 -5.55 18.01 9.35
C GLY A 203 -5.77 16.72 8.51
N LEU A 204 -6.21 16.85 7.26
CA LEU A 204 -6.54 15.71 6.38
C LEU A 204 -5.35 14.78 6.11
N PRO A 205 -4.11 15.28 5.85
CA PRO A 205 -2.95 14.41 5.63
C PRO A 205 -2.65 13.46 6.78
N PHE A 206 -3.03 13.84 7.99
CA PHE A 206 -2.67 13.14 9.22
C PHE A 206 -3.72 12.12 9.68
N ARG A 207 -4.78 11.94 8.92
CA ARG A 207 -5.76 10.87 9.15
C ARG A 207 -5.16 9.52 8.75
N THR A 208 -5.58 8.48 9.44
CA THR A 208 -5.26 7.11 9.03
C THR A 208 -5.97 6.79 7.71
N SER A 209 -5.25 6.17 6.78
CA SER A 209 -5.84 5.63 5.56
C SER A 209 -6.49 4.29 5.88
N GLY A 210 -7.76 4.23 6.03
CA GLY A 210 -8.46 2.96 6.29
C GLY A 210 -9.91 3.20 6.60
#